data_be4d83e3f7ae0756218d3ada0990f680
#
_entry.id   be4d83e3f7ae0756218d3ada0990f680
#
_cell.length_a   1.000
_cell.length_b   1.000
_cell.length_c   1.000
_cell.angle_alpha   90.00
_cell.angle_beta   90.00
_cell.angle_gamma   90.00
#
_symmetry.space_group_name_H-M   'P 1'
#
loop_
_entity.id
_entity.type
_entity.pdbx_description
1 polymer ?
#
loop_
_entity_poly.entity_id
_entity_poly.type
_entity_poly.pdbx_seq_one_letter_code
_entity_poly.pdbx_strand_id
1 'polypeptide(L)'
;MKRIYVITIITACTMIFAVVGLYNMFWKKDADRTIKAGFVYVGDASTAYTSNFMDAQEAVDNAFGDQVHTIAKYNVAEGAERQSIEELVAEGCDIIFATSYGYENVTKELAGKYPDVQFCMATGDNANADPVLDNYHTFMGAIYEGRYVSGVVAGMKLQELIENGTITKEQARLGYVGAYPYAEVISGYTAFLLGARSIVPEATMEVCYTNTWSNYLKEKKCAQALIEDGCVIISQHSDTSGPAVACEQTDADIPVYLVGYNQSMSELAPTTYLIGAKINWAPYMQQAVQAVLDRKKIEDVVVGKVNGQDIGAGFDENWVQMLELNEVVAAEGTKEKIAATIEQLKNGRIEVFQGTYIGVNPQDESDTYDLKKGYPENAKSSAPTFYYILQDVIDIKE
;
A
#
# COMPACT_ATOMS: atom_id res chain seq x y z
N MET A 1 -36.15 -8.60 64.18
CA MET A 1 -34.82 -8.68 63.48
C MET A 1 -34.76 -9.75 62.38
N LYS A 2 -35.13 -11.02 62.60
CA LYS A 2 -35.02 -12.07 61.56
C LYS A 2 -35.79 -11.80 60.23
N ARG A 3 -36.96 -11.14 60.25
CA ARG A 3 -37.77 -10.84 59.07
C ARG A 3 -37.16 -9.77 58.19
N ILE A 4 -36.41 -8.78 58.71
CA ILE A 4 -35.78 -7.72 57.99
C ILE A 4 -34.56 -8.28 57.20
N TYR A 5 -33.77 -9.17 57.81
CA TYR A 5 -32.63 -9.82 57.12
C TYR A 5 -33.05 -10.69 55.95
N VAL A 6 -34.20 -11.39 56.05
CA VAL A 6 -34.70 -12.23 54.96
C VAL A 6 -35.13 -11.36 53.75
N ILE A 7 -35.83 -10.24 54.01
CA ILE A 7 -36.25 -9.32 52.93
C ILE A 7 -35.03 -8.65 52.26
N THR A 8 -34.01 -8.27 53.02
CA THR A 8 -32.78 -7.68 52.46
C THR A 8 -31.98 -8.65 51.61
N ILE A 9 -31.91 -9.92 52.01
CA ILE A 9 -31.25 -10.98 51.22
C ILE A 9 -32.01 -11.28 49.93
N ILE A 10 -33.35 -11.36 49.97
CA ILE A 10 -34.17 -11.58 48.77
C ILE A 10 -34.03 -10.43 47.77
N THR A 11 -34.03 -9.17 48.25
CA THR A 11 -33.86 -8.01 47.39
C THR A 11 -32.45 -7.92 46.78
N ALA A 12 -31.41 -8.29 47.54
CA ALA A 12 -30.04 -8.37 47.02
C ALA A 12 -29.86 -9.46 45.95
N CYS A 13 -30.44 -10.65 46.19
CA CYS A 13 -30.43 -11.75 45.22
C CYS A 13 -31.19 -11.40 43.93
N THR A 14 -32.36 -10.75 44.01
CA THR A 14 -33.10 -10.30 42.81
C THR A 14 -32.38 -9.22 42.03
N MET A 15 -31.67 -8.27 42.67
CA MET A 15 -30.84 -7.31 41.99
C MET A 15 -29.64 -7.98 41.30
N ILE A 16 -28.97 -8.92 41.94
CA ILE A 16 -27.86 -9.68 41.35
C ILE A 16 -28.33 -10.48 40.14
N PHE A 17 -29.47 -11.16 40.22
CA PHE A 17 -30.04 -11.88 39.07
C PHE A 17 -30.49 -10.96 37.95
N ALA A 18 -31.01 -9.76 38.24
CA ALA A 18 -31.34 -8.75 37.23
C ALA A 18 -30.09 -8.18 36.53
N VAL A 19 -29.03 -7.90 37.31
CA VAL A 19 -27.74 -7.40 36.77
C VAL A 19 -27.04 -8.48 35.95
N VAL A 20 -27.02 -9.74 36.41
CA VAL A 20 -26.46 -10.87 35.68
C VAL A 20 -27.30 -11.19 34.43
N GLY A 21 -28.62 -11.08 34.53
CA GLY A 21 -29.54 -11.27 33.40
C GLY A 21 -29.36 -10.16 32.33
N LEU A 22 -29.25 -8.90 32.74
CA LEU A 22 -28.97 -7.78 31.86
C LEU A 22 -27.56 -7.90 31.26
N TYR A 23 -26.56 -8.21 32.07
CA TYR A 23 -25.18 -8.44 31.63
C TYR A 23 -25.12 -9.57 30.58
N ASN A 24 -25.72 -10.73 30.83
CA ASN A 24 -25.78 -11.84 29.88
C ASN A 24 -26.59 -11.48 28.61
N MET A 25 -27.65 -10.68 28.73
CA MET A 25 -28.48 -10.29 27.60
C MET A 25 -27.75 -9.27 26.70
N PHE A 26 -26.96 -8.36 27.25
CA PHE A 26 -26.14 -7.41 26.50
C PHE A 26 -24.90 -8.09 25.92
N TRP A 27 -24.17 -8.89 26.71
CA TRP A 27 -22.96 -9.60 26.22
C TRP A 27 -23.28 -10.73 25.23
N LYS A 28 -24.36 -11.49 25.41
CA LYS A 28 -24.77 -12.46 24.39
C LYS A 28 -25.23 -11.83 23.10
N LYS A 29 -25.86 -10.63 23.14
CA LYS A 29 -26.30 -9.93 21.93
C LYS A 29 -25.14 -9.42 21.10
N ASP A 30 -24.02 -9.08 21.71
CA ASP A 30 -22.80 -8.66 21.00
C ASP A 30 -21.98 -9.86 20.52
N ALA A 31 -21.96 -10.98 21.23
CA ALA A 31 -21.25 -12.20 20.83
C ALA A 31 -21.90 -12.93 19.63
N ASP A 32 -23.20 -12.72 19.38
CA ASP A 32 -23.95 -13.34 18.27
C ASP A 32 -24.13 -12.38 17.07
N ARG A 33 -23.47 -11.19 17.07
CA ARG A 33 -23.58 -10.25 15.96
C ARG A 33 -22.82 -10.77 14.74
N THR A 34 -23.51 -10.80 13.61
CA THR A 34 -22.91 -11.04 12.29
C THR A 34 -23.02 -9.78 11.43
N ILE A 35 -22.06 -9.56 10.58
CA ILE A 35 -22.05 -8.48 9.58
C ILE A 35 -21.69 -9.02 8.20
N LYS A 36 -21.97 -8.23 7.17
CA LYS A 36 -21.51 -8.49 5.82
C LYS A 36 -20.48 -7.44 5.40
N ALA A 37 -19.35 -7.90 4.86
CA ALA A 37 -18.31 -7.07 4.31
C ALA A 37 -18.25 -7.23 2.78
N GLY A 38 -18.45 -6.14 2.05
CA GLY A 38 -18.40 -6.10 0.59
C GLY A 38 -17.03 -5.67 0.10
N PHE A 39 -16.58 -6.24 -1.02
CA PHE A 39 -15.31 -5.89 -1.66
C PHE A 39 -15.53 -5.61 -3.16
N VAL A 40 -14.98 -4.51 -3.67
CA VAL A 40 -15.04 -4.14 -5.09
C VAL A 40 -13.64 -4.09 -5.65
N TYR A 41 -13.31 -5.05 -6.52
CA TYR A 41 -11.97 -5.24 -7.09
C TYR A 41 -11.93 -4.80 -8.56
N VAL A 42 -10.90 -4.04 -8.93
CA VAL A 42 -10.67 -3.61 -10.32
C VAL A 42 -10.25 -4.75 -11.25
N GLY A 43 -9.69 -5.81 -10.69
CA GLY A 43 -9.25 -7.01 -11.39
C GLY A 43 -9.65 -8.28 -10.65
N ASP A 44 -8.82 -9.31 -10.79
CA ASP A 44 -8.93 -10.58 -10.11
C ASP A 44 -7.54 -11.08 -9.65
N ALA A 45 -7.43 -12.34 -9.25
CA ALA A 45 -6.18 -12.94 -8.78
C ALA A 45 -5.04 -12.96 -9.82
N SER A 46 -5.31 -12.64 -11.08
CA SER A 46 -4.28 -12.59 -12.13
C SER A 46 -3.43 -11.31 -12.08
N THR A 47 -3.87 -10.29 -11.33
CA THR A 47 -3.12 -9.05 -11.12
C THR A 47 -2.59 -8.97 -9.70
N ALA A 48 -1.33 -8.59 -9.55
CA ALA A 48 -0.64 -8.50 -8.26
C ALA A 48 -1.33 -7.54 -7.27
N TYR A 49 -1.79 -6.40 -7.77
CA TYR A 49 -2.52 -5.41 -6.97
C TYR A 49 -3.78 -5.99 -6.35
N THR A 50 -4.66 -6.57 -7.17
CA THR A 50 -5.93 -7.16 -6.71
C THR A 50 -5.68 -8.37 -5.80
N SER A 51 -4.69 -9.20 -6.11
CA SER A 51 -4.34 -10.37 -5.29
C SER A 51 -4.01 -9.99 -3.84
N ASN A 52 -3.28 -8.88 -3.62
CA ASN A 52 -2.99 -8.40 -2.25
C ASN A 52 -4.24 -8.00 -1.46
N PHE A 53 -5.29 -7.50 -2.10
CA PHE A 53 -6.58 -7.24 -1.46
C PHE A 53 -7.37 -8.53 -1.20
N MET A 54 -7.26 -9.52 -2.09
CA MET A 54 -7.86 -10.84 -1.88
C MET A 54 -7.21 -11.58 -0.70
N ASP A 55 -5.87 -11.48 -0.54
CA ASP A 55 -5.16 -11.96 0.65
C ASP A 55 -5.70 -11.30 1.92
N ALA A 56 -6.01 -10.01 1.88
CA ALA A 56 -6.58 -9.28 3.00
C ALA A 56 -8.03 -9.69 3.29
N GLN A 57 -8.85 -9.95 2.26
CA GLN A 57 -10.18 -10.53 2.42
C GLN A 57 -10.10 -11.92 3.08
N GLU A 58 -9.20 -12.79 2.62
CA GLU A 58 -8.98 -14.11 3.23
C GLU A 58 -8.54 -13.97 4.70
N ALA A 59 -7.71 -12.98 5.02
CA ALA A 59 -7.32 -12.69 6.39
C ALA A 59 -8.51 -12.23 7.26
N VAL A 60 -9.48 -11.49 6.71
CA VAL A 60 -10.75 -11.16 7.37
C VAL A 60 -11.57 -12.41 7.60
N ASP A 61 -11.78 -13.24 6.57
CA ASP A 61 -12.53 -14.50 6.68
C ASP A 61 -11.94 -15.42 7.77
N ASN A 62 -10.61 -15.56 7.78
CA ASN A 62 -9.90 -16.38 8.75
C ASN A 62 -9.98 -15.82 10.20
N ALA A 63 -10.00 -14.49 10.36
CA ALA A 63 -10.03 -13.86 11.68
C ALA A 63 -11.42 -13.92 12.33
N PHE A 64 -12.48 -13.82 11.54
CA PHE A 64 -13.85 -13.64 12.08
C PHE A 64 -14.77 -14.85 11.85
N GLY A 65 -14.45 -15.74 10.94
CA GLY A 65 -15.25 -16.94 10.66
C GLY A 65 -16.73 -16.61 10.42
N ASP A 66 -17.62 -17.31 11.10
CA ASP A 66 -19.07 -17.13 10.93
C ASP A 66 -19.63 -15.75 11.36
N GLN A 67 -18.81 -14.89 11.99
CA GLN A 67 -19.25 -13.55 12.39
C GLN A 67 -19.24 -12.55 11.22
N VAL A 68 -18.49 -12.83 10.16
CA VAL A 68 -18.37 -11.95 8.99
C VAL A 68 -18.58 -12.74 7.70
N HIS A 69 -19.54 -12.31 6.90
CA HIS A 69 -19.77 -12.88 5.58
C HIS A 69 -19.23 -11.93 4.52
N THR A 70 -18.19 -12.34 3.80
CA THR A 70 -17.59 -11.52 2.74
C THR A 70 -18.27 -11.76 1.39
N ILE A 71 -18.43 -10.70 0.61
CA ILE A 71 -19.00 -10.71 -0.73
C ILE A 71 -18.08 -9.87 -1.64
N ALA A 72 -17.62 -10.43 -2.76
CA ALA A 72 -16.71 -9.73 -3.66
C ALA A 72 -17.30 -9.54 -5.05
N LYS A 73 -17.02 -8.38 -5.66
CA LYS A 73 -17.27 -8.07 -7.07
C LYS A 73 -15.91 -7.92 -7.76
N TYR A 74 -15.67 -8.71 -8.81
CA TYR A 74 -14.39 -8.78 -9.51
C TYR A 74 -14.46 -8.11 -10.88
N ASN A 75 -13.29 -7.68 -11.39
CA ASN A 75 -13.16 -7.10 -12.72
C ASN A 75 -14.09 -5.89 -12.96
N VAL A 76 -14.27 -5.09 -11.92
CA VAL A 76 -15.06 -3.85 -11.99
C VAL A 76 -14.16 -2.75 -12.54
N ALA A 77 -14.37 -2.34 -13.79
CA ALA A 77 -13.58 -1.27 -14.38
C ALA A 77 -13.85 0.08 -13.69
N GLU A 78 -12.84 0.94 -13.60
CA GLU A 78 -13.03 2.31 -13.13
C GLU A 78 -14.09 3.02 -13.97
N GLY A 79 -15.04 3.68 -13.31
CA GLY A 79 -16.24 4.26 -13.90
C GLY A 79 -17.46 3.33 -13.95
N ALA A 80 -17.32 2.04 -13.63
CA ALA A 80 -18.42 1.05 -13.56
C ALA A 80 -18.76 0.63 -12.10
N GLU A 81 -18.05 1.12 -11.10
CA GLU A 81 -18.11 0.71 -9.69
C GLU A 81 -19.47 0.99 -9.03
N ARG A 82 -20.21 2.02 -9.48
CA ARG A 82 -21.50 2.42 -8.91
C ARG A 82 -22.46 1.26 -8.75
N GLN A 83 -22.68 0.51 -9.83
CA GLN A 83 -23.61 -0.61 -9.82
C GLN A 83 -23.17 -1.68 -8.83
N SER A 84 -21.90 -2.04 -8.83
CA SER A 84 -21.35 -3.07 -7.95
C SER A 84 -21.46 -2.69 -6.47
N ILE A 85 -21.22 -1.41 -6.13
CA ILE A 85 -21.36 -0.89 -4.77
C ILE A 85 -22.84 -0.90 -4.36
N GLU A 86 -23.77 -0.43 -5.21
CA GLU A 86 -25.22 -0.43 -4.91
C GLU A 86 -25.78 -1.86 -4.77
N GLU A 87 -25.27 -2.82 -5.53
CA GLU A 87 -25.60 -4.25 -5.34
C GLU A 87 -25.16 -4.76 -3.97
N LEU A 88 -23.93 -4.44 -3.51
CA LEU A 88 -23.44 -4.83 -2.18
C LEU A 88 -24.29 -4.19 -1.06
N VAL A 89 -24.68 -2.92 -1.21
CA VAL A 89 -25.63 -2.28 -0.28
C VAL A 89 -26.97 -3.01 -0.27
N ALA A 90 -27.51 -3.38 -1.43
CA ALA A 90 -28.78 -4.11 -1.56
C ALA A 90 -28.68 -5.53 -0.97
N GLU A 91 -27.50 -6.17 -1.04
CA GLU A 91 -27.19 -7.46 -0.40
C GLU A 91 -27.06 -7.34 1.14
N GLY A 92 -27.08 -6.10 1.67
CA GLY A 92 -27.06 -5.81 3.10
C GLY A 92 -25.66 -5.81 3.70
N CYS A 93 -24.65 -5.35 2.97
CA CYS A 93 -23.31 -5.14 3.51
C CYS A 93 -23.31 -3.99 4.53
N ASP A 94 -22.70 -4.21 5.68
CA ASP A 94 -22.51 -3.22 6.76
C ASP A 94 -21.25 -2.35 6.50
N ILE A 95 -20.26 -2.91 5.79
CA ILE A 95 -19.02 -2.25 5.40
C ILE A 95 -18.65 -2.65 3.97
N ILE A 96 -18.16 -1.70 3.17
CA ILE A 96 -17.74 -1.92 1.77
C ILE A 96 -16.34 -1.35 1.57
N PHE A 97 -15.43 -2.19 1.05
CA PHE A 97 -14.08 -1.81 0.67
C PHE A 97 -14.03 -1.60 -0.85
N ALA A 98 -13.74 -0.37 -1.27
CA ALA A 98 -13.50 0.00 -2.66
C ALA A 98 -11.98 0.11 -2.87
N THR A 99 -11.43 -0.61 -3.87
CA THR A 99 -10.00 -0.90 -3.93
C THR A 99 -9.25 -0.29 -5.13
N SER A 100 -9.85 0.62 -5.87
CA SER A 100 -9.16 1.29 -6.98
C SER A 100 -9.28 2.80 -6.89
N TYR A 101 -8.19 3.51 -7.20
CA TYR A 101 -8.10 4.97 -7.15
C TYR A 101 -9.28 5.68 -7.85
N GLY A 102 -9.66 5.22 -9.04
CA GLY A 102 -10.76 5.80 -9.81
C GLY A 102 -12.16 5.62 -9.21
N TYR A 103 -12.33 4.80 -8.15
CA TYR A 103 -13.63 4.63 -7.49
C TYR A 103 -13.97 5.73 -6.49
N GLU A 104 -13.01 6.57 -6.14
CA GLU A 104 -13.06 7.47 -5.00
C GLU A 104 -14.31 8.35 -4.97
N ASN A 105 -14.57 9.11 -6.05
CA ASN A 105 -15.68 10.06 -6.10
C ASN A 105 -17.05 9.39 -6.00
N VAL A 106 -17.22 8.26 -6.69
CA VAL A 106 -18.47 7.49 -6.66
C VAL A 106 -18.70 6.87 -5.30
N THR A 107 -17.64 6.31 -4.68
CA THR A 107 -17.73 5.73 -3.34
C THR A 107 -18.15 6.77 -2.30
N LYS A 108 -17.58 7.98 -2.35
CA LYS A 108 -17.95 9.09 -1.46
C LYS A 108 -19.39 9.56 -1.68
N GLU A 109 -19.83 9.70 -2.93
CA GLU A 109 -21.21 10.03 -3.25
C GLU A 109 -22.19 9.00 -2.67
N LEU A 110 -21.87 7.69 -2.82
CA LEU A 110 -22.72 6.61 -2.30
C LEU A 110 -22.70 6.54 -0.78
N ALA A 111 -21.59 6.87 -0.13
CA ALA A 111 -21.54 7.02 1.32
C ALA A 111 -22.54 8.08 1.82
N GLY A 112 -22.63 9.21 1.13
CA GLY A 112 -23.65 10.24 1.43
C GLY A 112 -25.08 9.77 1.21
N LYS A 113 -25.30 8.83 0.28
CA LYS A 113 -26.63 8.25 -0.01
C LYS A 113 -27.03 7.15 0.98
N TYR A 114 -26.09 6.42 1.52
CA TYR A 114 -26.29 5.24 2.38
C TYR A 114 -25.59 5.42 3.75
N PRO A 115 -26.09 6.29 4.63
CA PRO A 115 -25.40 6.68 5.86
C PRO A 115 -25.24 5.56 6.90
N ASP A 116 -25.98 4.46 6.75
CA ASP A 116 -25.91 3.31 7.66
C ASP A 116 -24.85 2.28 7.27
N VAL A 117 -24.20 2.44 6.10
CA VAL A 117 -23.13 1.56 5.59
C VAL A 117 -21.79 2.28 5.71
N GLN A 118 -20.75 1.59 6.19
CA GLN A 118 -19.39 2.13 6.21
C GLN A 118 -18.71 1.91 4.87
N PHE A 119 -18.05 2.93 4.33
CA PHE A 119 -17.32 2.87 3.06
C PHE A 119 -15.85 3.15 3.31
N CYS A 120 -15.00 2.20 2.95
CA CYS A 120 -13.55 2.29 3.10
C CYS A 120 -12.91 2.32 1.72
N MET A 121 -12.34 3.46 1.35
CA MET A 121 -11.71 3.70 0.06
C MET A 121 -10.20 3.56 0.17
N ALA A 122 -9.63 2.52 -0.44
CA ALA A 122 -8.18 2.37 -0.54
C ALA A 122 -7.59 3.38 -1.54
N THR A 123 -6.41 3.91 -1.23
CA THR A 123 -5.68 4.86 -2.07
C THR A 123 -6.35 6.22 -2.31
N GLY A 124 -7.49 6.48 -1.67
CA GLY A 124 -8.18 7.77 -1.75
C GLY A 124 -7.55 8.85 -0.86
N ASP A 125 -7.83 10.12 -1.15
CA ASP A 125 -7.30 11.26 -0.41
C ASP A 125 -8.36 12.28 0.04
N ASN A 126 -9.65 12.03 -0.30
CA ASN A 126 -10.73 13.00 -0.16
C ASN A 126 -11.64 12.78 1.07
N ALA A 127 -11.31 11.90 2.02
CA ALA A 127 -12.16 11.64 3.19
C ALA A 127 -12.43 12.91 4.00
N ASN A 128 -11.43 13.78 4.13
CA ASN A 128 -11.51 15.03 4.87
C ASN A 128 -11.94 16.24 4.01
N ALA A 129 -12.24 16.05 2.71
CA ALA A 129 -12.77 17.11 1.85
C ALA A 129 -14.29 17.30 2.08
N ASP A 130 -14.79 18.53 1.88
CA ASP A 130 -16.21 18.81 2.02
C ASP A 130 -17.08 18.10 0.95
N PRO A 131 -18.24 17.53 1.30
CA PRO A 131 -18.70 17.28 2.67
C PRO A 131 -17.92 16.15 3.35
N VAL A 132 -17.58 16.34 4.63
CA VAL A 132 -17.03 15.27 5.46
C VAL A 132 -18.17 14.35 5.90
N LEU A 133 -18.03 13.03 5.69
CA LEU A 133 -19.07 12.04 5.96
C LEU A 133 -18.59 11.06 7.04
N ASP A 134 -19.36 10.87 8.10
CA ASP A 134 -18.99 9.99 9.24
C ASP A 134 -18.83 8.51 8.87
N ASN A 135 -19.25 8.10 7.67
CA ASN A 135 -19.24 6.73 7.18
C ASN A 135 -18.36 6.55 5.93
N TYR A 136 -17.48 7.51 5.63
CA TYR A 136 -16.56 7.42 4.50
C TYR A 136 -15.13 7.62 4.97
N HIS A 137 -14.27 6.62 4.73
CA HIS A 137 -12.92 6.53 5.23
C HIS A 137 -11.95 6.29 4.08
N THR A 138 -10.78 6.91 4.11
CA THR A 138 -9.68 6.61 3.19
C THR A 138 -8.53 5.93 3.94
N PHE A 139 -7.78 5.06 3.26
CA PHE A 139 -6.65 4.37 3.87
C PHE A 139 -5.60 3.95 2.84
N MET A 140 -4.33 4.03 3.25
CA MET A 140 -3.22 3.55 2.43
C MET A 140 -2.00 3.19 3.28
N GLY A 141 -1.26 2.15 2.88
CA GLY A 141 0.06 1.85 3.42
C GLY A 141 1.12 2.82 2.91
N ALA A 142 2.04 3.24 3.77
CA ALA A 142 3.17 4.12 3.43
C ALA A 142 4.20 3.40 2.54
N ILE A 143 3.79 3.00 1.33
CA ILE A 143 4.56 2.13 0.43
C ILE A 143 5.91 2.74 0.03
N TYR A 144 6.07 4.07 0.09
CA TYR A 144 7.35 4.72 -0.16
C TYR A 144 8.47 4.23 0.78
N GLU A 145 8.15 3.77 1.99
CA GLU A 145 9.11 3.13 2.89
C GLU A 145 9.65 1.81 2.29
N GLY A 146 8.75 0.96 1.78
CA GLY A 146 9.12 -0.28 1.08
C GLY A 146 9.88 -0.02 -0.21
N ARG A 147 9.53 1.05 -0.93
CA ARG A 147 10.26 1.50 -2.13
C ARG A 147 11.67 1.96 -1.78
N TYR A 148 11.83 2.70 -0.69
CA TYR A 148 13.16 3.11 -0.22
C TYR A 148 14.03 1.90 0.14
N VAL A 149 13.51 0.93 0.88
CA VAL A 149 14.23 -0.31 1.22
C VAL A 149 14.59 -1.09 -0.05
N SER A 150 13.66 -1.21 -1.00
CA SER A 150 13.92 -1.81 -2.31
C SER A 150 15.03 -1.07 -3.07
N GLY A 151 15.06 0.25 -2.97
CA GLY A 151 16.13 1.08 -3.51
C GLY A 151 17.49 0.82 -2.86
N VAL A 152 17.53 0.63 -1.54
CA VAL A 152 18.76 0.24 -0.81
C VAL A 152 19.30 -1.09 -1.34
N VAL A 153 18.42 -2.08 -1.60
CA VAL A 153 18.82 -3.37 -2.20
C VAL A 153 19.40 -3.17 -3.61
N ALA A 154 18.74 -2.34 -4.43
CA ALA A 154 19.24 -1.97 -5.74
C ALA A 154 20.62 -1.30 -5.66
N GLY A 155 20.80 -0.37 -4.73
CA GLY A 155 22.08 0.30 -4.47
C GLY A 155 23.20 -0.67 -4.07
N MET A 156 22.91 -1.65 -3.22
CA MET A 156 23.90 -2.69 -2.85
C MET A 156 24.30 -3.52 -4.06
N LYS A 157 23.37 -3.88 -4.94
CA LYS A 157 23.69 -4.61 -6.18
C LYS A 157 24.50 -3.74 -7.13
N LEU A 158 24.16 -2.47 -7.30
CA LEU A 158 24.97 -1.51 -8.09
C LEU A 158 26.38 -1.39 -7.53
N GLN A 159 26.54 -1.28 -6.21
CA GLN A 159 27.84 -1.21 -5.58
C GLN A 159 28.69 -2.47 -5.85
N GLU A 160 28.10 -3.67 -5.71
CA GLU A 160 28.76 -4.93 -6.04
C GLU A 160 29.25 -4.94 -7.50
N LEU A 161 28.43 -4.49 -8.45
CA LEU A 161 28.80 -4.43 -9.87
C LEU A 161 29.90 -3.40 -10.17
N ILE A 162 29.96 -2.30 -9.43
CA ILE A 162 31.04 -1.33 -9.50
C ILE A 162 32.35 -1.92 -8.91
N GLU A 163 32.28 -2.52 -7.75
CA GLU A 163 33.45 -3.07 -7.03
C GLU A 163 34.12 -4.23 -7.81
N ASN A 164 33.34 -5.06 -8.49
CA ASN A 164 33.87 -6.15 -9.32
C ASN A 164 34.22 -5.72 -10.75
N GLY A 165 34.01 -4.44 -11.10
CA GLY A 165 34.37 -3.85 -12.39
C GLY A 165 33.43 -4.19 -13.55
N THR A 166 32.24 -4.72 -13.26
CA THR A 166 31.22 -5.00 -14.29
C THR A 166 30.64 -3.70 -14.88
N ILE A 167 30.46 -2.67 -14.04
CA ILE A 167 30.02 -1.34 -14.45
C ILE A 167 30.92 -0.26 -13.84
N THR A 168 30.89 0.95 -14.41
CA THR A 168 31.48 2.15 -13.77
C THR A 168 30.40 2.86 -12.92
N LYS A 169 30.82 3.85 -12.12
CA LYS A 169 29.87 4.66 -11.33
C LYS A 169 28.88 5.44 -12.21
N GLU A 170 29.34 5.92 -13.37
CA GLU A 170 28.52 6.64 -14.34
C GLU A 170 27.49 5.74 -15.04
N GLN A 171 27.71 4.43 -15.00
CA GLN A 171 26.79 3.40 -15.50
C GLN A 171 25.80 2.90 -14.42
N ALA A 172 25.83 3.45 -13.20
CA ALA A 172 24.87 3.11 -12.15
C ALA A 172 23.48 3.71 -12.45
N ARG A 173 22.79 3.14 -13.44
CA ARG A 173 21.48 3.62 -13.93
C ARG A 173 20.36 2.68 -13.53
N LEU A 174 19.30 3.27 -12.96
CA LEU A 174 18.06 2.60 -12.63
C LEU A 174 17.02 2.90 -13.71
N GLY A 175 16.23 1.92 -14.09
CA GLY A 175 15.06 2.07 -14.94
C GLY A 175 13.78 1.88 -14.15
N TYR A 176 12.76 2.70 -14.40
CA TYR A 176 11.48 2.58 -13.72
C TYR A 176 10.30 2.59 -14.70
N VAL A 177 9.51 1.52 -14.68
CA VAL A 177 8.29 1.39 -15.48
C VAL A 177 7.13 1.93 -14.65
N GLY A 178 6.68 3.14 -14.96
CA GLY A 178 5.56 3.81 -14.28
C GLY A 178 4.24 3.63 -15.03
N ALA A 179 3.12 3.54 -14.29
CA ALA A 179 1.79 3.51 -14.90
C ALA A 179 1.39 4.90 -15.39
N TYR A 180 1.31 5.87 -14.49
CA TYR A 180 0.91 7.26 -14.75
C TYR A 180 1.78 8.24 -13.96
N PRO A 181 1.88 9.51 -14.39
CA PRO A 181 2.61 10.55 -13.65
C PRO A 181 1.79 11.10 -12.46
N TYR A 182 1.26 10.20 -11.62
CA TYR A 182 0.55 10.56 -10.39
C TYR A 182 1.51 10.61 -9.20
N ALA A 183 1.14 11.35 -8.15
CA ALA A 183 1.94 11.48 -6.95
C ALA A 183 2.34 10.12 -6.35
N GLU A 184 1.45 9.13 -6.34
CA GLU A 184 1.72 7.77 -5.89
C GLU A 184 2.92 7.13 -6.61
N VAL A 185 2.97 7.26 -7.94
CA VAL A 185 4.04 6.69 -8.78
C VAL A 185 5.33 7.49 -8.62
N ILE A 186 5.22 8.83 -8.62
CA ILE A 186 6.37 9.75 -8.46
C ILE A 186 7.02 9.59 -7.09
N SER A 187 6.24 9.56 -6.02
CA SER A 187 6.69 9.26 -4.66
C SER A 187 7.41 7.91 -4.60
N GLY A 188 6.82 6.88 -5.23
CA GLY A 188 7.36 5.53 -5.26
C GLY A 188 8.74 5.44 -5.91
N TYR A 189 8.93 5.95 -7.12
CA TYR A 189 10.23 5.87 -7.79
C TYR A 189 11.26 6.84 -7.18
N THR A 190 10.82 7.99 -6.67
CA THR A 190 11.73 8.89 -5.97
C THR A 190 12.29 8.25 -4.70
N ALA A 191 11.44 7.63 -3.89
CA ALA A 191 11.86 6.88 -2.70
C ALA A 191 12.84 5.74 -3.07
N PHE A 192 12.56 5.01 -4.15
CA PHE A 192 13.43 3.96 -4.68
C PHE A 192 14.80 4.51 -5.09
N LEU A 193 14.85 5.62 -5.85
CA LEU A 193 16.12 6.27 -6.21
C LEU A 193 16.88 6.74 -4.97
N LEU A 194 16.22 7.40 -4.02
CA LEU A 194 16.87 7.91 -2.80
C LEU A 194 17.44 6.77 -1.95
N GLY A 195 16.75 5.63 -1.89
CA GLY A 195 17.28 4.41 -1.29
C GLY A 195 18.55 3.91 -1.97
N ALA A 196 18.59 3.84 -3.30
CA ALA A 196 19.76 3.43 -4.06
C ALA A 196 20.92 4.42 -3.88
N ARG A 197 20.64 5.72 -3.91
CA ARG A 197 21.65 6.78 -3.70
C ARG A 197 22.21 6.85 -2.29
N SER A 198 21.51 6.27 -1.31
CA SER A 198 22.06 6.13 0.05
C SER A 198 23.27 5.15 0.08
N ILE A 199 23.43 4.32 -0.94
CA ILE A 199 24.56 3.38 -1.11
C ILE A 199 25.49 3.85 -2.22
N VAL A 200 24.94 4.17 -3.42
CA VAL A 200 25.70 4.66 -4.59
C VAL A 200 25.20 6.07 -4.92
N PRO A 201 25.86 7.13 -4.40
CA PRO A 201 25.42 8.52 -4.58
C PRO A 201 25.36 8.99 -6.04
N GLU A 202 26.12 8.33 -6.91
CA GLU A 202 26.18 8.63 -8.36
C GLU A 202 24.98 8.03 -9.14
N ALA A 203 24.19 7.13 -8.55
CA ALA A 203 23.08 6.49 -9.25
C ALA A 203 22.07 7.51 -9.81
N THR A 204 21.65 7.29 -11.05
CA THR A 204 20.59 8.05 -11.76
C THR A 204 19.44 7.16 -12.14
N MET A 205 18.30 7.74 -12.52
CA MET A 205 17.11 6.99 -12.90
C MET A 205 16.52 7.53 -14.19
N GLU A 206 16.04 6.60 -15.03
CA GLU A 206 15.19 6.89 -16.17
C GLU A 206 13.82 6.27 -15.97
N VAL A 207 12.75 7.05 -16.22
CA VAL A 207 11.35 6.63 -16.01
C VAL A 207 10.64 6.55 -17.35
N CYS A 208 9.98 5.43 -17.64
CA CYS A 208 9.13 5.22 -18.81
C CYS A 208 7.67 4.99 -18.38
N TYR A 209 6.74 5.84 -18.84
CA TYR A 209 5.32 5.71 -18.52
C TYR A 209 4.56 4.89 -19.56
N THR A 210 3.76 3.93 -19.08
CA THR A 210 2.89 3.10 -19.95
C THR A 210 1.54 3.74 -20.23
N ASN A 211 1.12 4.74 -19.43
CA ASN A 211 -0.21 5.35 -19.43
C ASN A 211 -1.34 4.31 -19.26
N THR A 212 -1.09 3.32 -18.42
CA THR A 212 -2.06 2.30 -17.99
C THR A 212 -1.54 1.60 -16.73
N TRP A 213 -2.44 1.18 -15.83
CA TRP A 213 -2.06 0.40 -14.65
C TRP A 213 -1.57 -1.00 -15.01
N SER A 214 -2.24 -1.65 -15.97
CA SER A 214 -1.98 -3.04 -16.32
C SER A 214 -1.99 -3.24 -17.84
N ASN A 215 -0.82 -3.39 -18.45
CA ASN A 215 -0.66 -3.77 -19.85
C ASN A 215 0.69 -4.45 -20.09
N TYR A 216 0.69 -5.77 -20.12
CA TYR A 216 1.89 -6.57 -20.26
C TYR A 216 2.82 -6.14 -21.42
N LEU A 217 2.25 -5.89 -22.61
CA LEU A 217 3.07 -5.55 -23.78
C LEU A 217 3.70 -4.16 -23.68
N LYS A 218 2.98 -3.19 -23.12
CA LYS A 218 3.52 -1.83 -22.90
C LYS A 218 4.59 -1.84 -21.82
N GLU A 219 4.33 -2.51 -20.70
CA GLU A 219 5.27 -2.63 -19.59
C GLU A 219 6.56 -3.35 -20.02
N LYS A 220 6.43 -4.47 -20.76
CA LYS A 220 7.60 -5.17 -21.32
C LYS A 220 8.40 -4.28 -22.27
N LYS A 221 7.75 -3.51 -23.17
CA LYS A 221 8.43 -2.59 -24.10
C LYS A 221 9.12 -1.45 -23.36
N CYS A 222 8.47 -0.85 -22.34
CA CYS A 222 9.12 0.17 -21.50
C CYS A 222 10.40 -0.39 -20.84
N ALA A 223 10.32 -1.57 -20.23
CA ALA A 223 11.47 -2.20 -19.60
C ALA A 223 12.59 -2.48 -20.61
N GLN A 224 12.26 -2.99 -21.81
CA GLN A 224 13.24 -3.23 -22.87
C GLN A 224 13.93 -1.92 -23.32
N ALA A 225 13.17 -0.85 -23.49
CA ALA A 225 13.73 0.46 -23.88
C ALA A 225 14.67 1.01 -22.78
N LEU A 226 14.33 0.86 -21.51
CA LEU A 226 15.19 1.26 -20.39
C LEU A 226 16.49 0.42 -20.35
N ILE A 227 16.40 -0.89 -20.63
CA ILE A 227 17.57 -1.78 -20.72
C ILE A 227 18.48 -1.36 -21.90
N GLU A 228 17.90 -1.07 -23.07
CA GLU A 228 18.62 -0.60 -24.26
C GLU A 228 19.34 0.74 -24.00
N ASP A 229 18.79 1.61 -23.16
CA ASP A 229 19.42 2.87 -22.72
C ASP A 229 20.49 2.67 -21.62
N GLY A 230 20.75 1.42 -21.22
CA GLY A 230 21.81 1.05 -20.29
C GLY A 230 21.38 1.08 -18.82
N CYS A 231 20.09 1.01 -18.51
CA CYS A 231 19.63 0.80 -17.14
C CYS A 231 19.98 -0.61 -16.69
N VAL A 232 20.62 -0.73 -15.53
CA VAL A 232 21.15 -1.98 -14.97
C VAL A 232 20.17 -2.64 -14.01
N ILE A 233 19.32 -1.85 -13.35
CA ILE A 233 18.28 -2.36 -12.45
C ILE A 233 16.95 -1.74 -12.86
N ILE A 234 15.99 -2.60 -13.17
CA ILE A 234 14.64 -2.21 -13.54
C ILE A 234 13.71 -2.39 -12.35
N SER A 235 12.83 -1.41 -12.10
CA SER A 235 11.72 -1.52 -11.16
C SER A 235 10.43 -1.07 -11.83
N GLN A 236 9.30 -1.26 -11.16
CA GLN A 236 7.99 -0.94 -11.72
C GLN A 236 7.00 -0.41 -10.68
N HIS A 237 6.04 0.38 -11.17
CA HIS A 237 4.80 0.75 -10.49
C HIS A 237 3.66 0.58 -11.49
N SER A 238 3.48 -0.67 -11.90
CA SER A 238 2.50 -1.21 -12.83
C SER A 238 2.27 -2.69 -12.47
N ASP A 239 1.23 -3.33 -13.00
CA ASP A 239 0.65 -4.52 -12.39
C ASP A 239 0.96 -5.84 -13.10
N THR A 240 1.81 -5.85 -14.14
CA THR A 240 2.09 -7.09 -14.88
C THR A 240 3.52 -7.60 -14.70
N SER A 241 3.75 -8.83 -15.14
CA SER A 241 5.08 -9.44 -15.19
C SER A 241 5.94 -9.01 -16.39
N GLY A 242 5.47 -8.05 -17.20
CA GLY A 242 6.19 -7.59 -18.39
C GLY A 242 7.64 -7.20 -18.14
N PRO A 243 7.96 -6.34 -17.14
CA PRO A 243 9.32 -5.97 -16.80
C PRO A 243 10.18 -7.15 -16.33
N ALA A 244 9.61 -8.10 -15.56
CA ALA A 244 10.31 -9.29 -15.11
C ALA A 244 10.78 -10.14 -16.30
N VAL A 245 9.87 -10.36 -17.25
CA VAL A 245 10.18 -11.13 -18.46
C VAL A 245 11.20 -10.39 -19.35
N ALA A 246 11.15 -9.04 -19.40
CA ALA A 246 12.14 -8.27 -20.15
C ALA A 246 13.54 -8.43 -19.55
N CYS A 247 13.70 -8.34 -18.23
CA CYS A 247 14.97 -8.53 -17.54
C CYS A 247 15.52 -9.95 -17.72
N GLU A 248 14.69 -10.98 -17.53
CA GLU A 248 15.12 -12.37 -17.58
C GLU A 248 15.48 -12.83 -18.99
N GLN A 249 14.88 -12.23 -20.03
CA GLN A 249 15.09 -12.60 -21.44
C GLN A 249 16.08 -11.67 -22.17
N THR A 250 16.73 -10.73 -21.48
CA THR A 250 17.67 -9.84 -22.14
C THR A 250 18.98 -10.53 -22.47
N ASP A 251 19.56 -10.21 -23.65
CA ASP A 251 20.90 -10.62 -24.07
C ASP A 251 21.91 -9.44 -23.93
N ALA A 252 21.61 -8.49 -23.03
CA ALA A 252 22.47 -7.34 -22.80
C ALA A 252 23.88 -7.75 -22.32
N ASP A 253 24.91 -7.03 -22.80
CA ASP A 253 26.31 -7.29 -22.41
C ASP A 253 26.56 -7.07 -20.91
N ILE A 254 25.79 -6.17 -20.30
CA ILE A 254 25.83 -5.89 -18.85
C ILE A 254 24.63 -6.60 -18.21
N PRO A 255 24.85 -7.34 -17.10
CA PRO A 255 23.76 -8.01 -16.38
C PRO A 255 22.69 -7.01 -15.92
N VAL A 256 21.41 -7.37 -16.10
CA VAL A 256 20.26 -6.58 -15.70
C VAL A 256 19.53 -7.28 -14.57
N TYR A 257 19.05 -6.52 -13.60
CA TYR A 257 18.33 -7.05 -12.44
C TYR A 257 16.96 -6.40 -12.28
N LEU A 258 16.05 -7.09 -11.58
CA LEU A 258 14.68 -6.68 -11.34
C LEU A 258 14.41 -6.43 -9.85
N VAL A 259 13.75 -5.31 -9.56
CA VAL A 259 13.07 -5.08 -8.28
C VAL A 259 11.57 -5.03 -8.54
N GLY A 260 10.84 -6.01 -8.01
CA GLY A 260 9.40 -6.18 -8.23
C GLY A 260 8.51 -5.29 -7.37
N TYR A 261 7.21 -5.39 -7.62
CA TYR A 261 6.17 -4.70 -6.86
C TYR A 261 4.94 -5.59 -6.70
N ASN A 262 4.31 -5.52 -5.52
CA ASN A 262 3.09 -6.23 -5.12
C ASN A 262 3.19 -7.75 -5.04
N GLN A 263 3.99 -8.41 -5.85
CA GLN A 263 4.20 -9.87 -5.81
C GLN A 263 5.65 -10.24 -6.11
N SER A 264 6.05 -11.43 -5.66
CA SER A 264 7.36 -12.00 -6.02
C SER A 264 7.39 -12.38 -7.49
N MET A 265 8.50 -12.05 -8.15
CA MET A 265 8.79 -12.45 -9.53
C MET A 265 9.88 -13.53 -9.60
N SER A 266 10.24 -14.15 -8.46
CA SER A 266 11.35 -15.10 -8.38
C SER A 266 11.16 -16.36 -9.26
N GLU A 267 9.93 -16.79 -9.49
CA GLU A 267 9.63 -17.92 -10.39
C GLU A 267 9.75 -17.54 -11.87
N LEU A 268 9.44 -16.29 -12.23
CA LEU A 268 9.45 -15.81 -13.61
C LEU A 268 10.81 -15.24 -14.02
N ALA A 269 11.55 -14.71 -13.06
CA ALA A 269 12.84 -14.06 -13.25
C ALA A 269 13.87 -14.55 -12.22
N PRO A 270 14.13 -15.89 -12.17
CA PRO A 270 14.95 -16.50 -11.11
C PRO A 270 16.41 -16.01 -11.10
N THR A 271 16.94 -15.54 -12.22
CA THR A 271 18.35 -15.09 -12.34
C THR A 271 18.51 -13.58 -12.25
N THR A 272 17.40 -12.81 -12.29
CA THR A 272 17.43 -11.35 -12.30
C THR A 272 16.66 -10.70 -11.15
N TYR A 273 15.62 -11.33 -10.62
CA TYR A 273 14.82 -10.80 -9.51
C TYR A 273 15.66 -10.68 -8.23
N LEU A 274 15.63 -9.51 -7.60
CA LEU A 274 16.28 -9.23 -6.32
C LEU A 274 15.30 -9.31 -5.16
N ILE A 275 14.29 -8.47 -5.17
CA ILE A 275 13.31 -8.29 -4.09
C ILE A 275 12.11 -7.50 -4.61
N GLY A 276 11.08 -7.35 -3.81
CA GLY A 276 9.97 -6.42 -4.02
C GLY A 276 9.38 -5.92 -2.70
N ALA A 277 8.45 -5.01 -2.78
CA ALA A 277 7.65 -4.53 -1.65
C ALA A 277 6.17 -4.59 -1.99
N LYS A 278 5.32 -4.72 -0.97
CA LYS A 278 3.86 -4.67 -1.11
C LYS A 278 3.20 -3.92 0.04
N ILE A 279 2.00 -3.42 -0.20
CA ILE A 279 1.10 -3.02 0.89
C ILE A 279 0.41 -4.28 1.42
N ASN A 280 0.41 -4.43 2.73
CA ASN A 280 -0.39 -5.42 3.44
C ASN A 280 -1.69 -4.76 3.91
N TRP A 281 -2.77 -5.01 3.21
CA TRP A 281 -4.07 -4.40 3.48
C TRP A 281 -4.82 -5.03 4.66
N ALA A 282 -4.41 -6.23 5.09
CA ALA A 282 -5.09 -7.01 6.13
C ALA A 282 -5.22 -6.29 7.48
N PRO A 283 -4.20 -5.59 8.02
CA PRO A 283 -4.32 -4.93 9.31
C PRO A 283 -5.44 -3.88 9.35
N TYR A 284 -5.55 -3.05 8.31
CA TYR A 284 -6.66 -2.08 8.21
C TYR A 284 -8.00 -2.79 8.12
N MET A 285 -8.16 -3.71 7.16
CA MET A 285 -9.44 -4.34 6.88
C MET A 285 -9.98 -5.14 8.07
N GLN A 286 -9.12 -5.90 8.76
CA GLN A 286 -9.49 -6.62 9.97
C GLN A 286 -9.95 -5.68 11.09
N GLN A 287 -9.20 -4.58 11.33
CA GLN A 287 -9.52 -3.63 12.39
C GLN A 287 -10.78 -2.80 12.07
N ALA A 288 -10.98 -2.42 10.80
CA ALA A 288 -12.19 -1.73 10.35
C ALA A 288 -13.44 -2.63 10.50
N VAL A 289 -13.34 -3.90 10.11
CA VAL A 289 -14.38 -4.90 10.32
C VAL A 289 -14.68 -5.10 11.83
N GLN A 290 -13.62 -5.19 12.66
CA GLN A 290 -13.78 -5.26 14.12
C GLN A 290 -14.49 -4.02 14.68
N ALA A 291 -14.16 -2.81 14.18
CA ALA A 291 -14.83 -1.59 14.60
C ALA A 291 -16.34 -1.64 14.33
N VAL A 292 -16.73 -2.11 13.13
CA VAL A 292 -18.13 -2.26 12.75
C VAL A 292 -18.84 -3.33 13.60
N LEU A 293 -18.20 -4.46 13.87
CA LEU A 293 -18.72 -5.50 14.79
C LEU A 293 -18.98 -4.93 16.19
N ASP A 294 -18.03 -4.15 16.71
CA ASP A 294 -18.08 -3.53 18.03
C ASP A 294 -18.97 -2.27 18.09
N ARG A 295 -19.47 -1.78 16.97
CA ARG A 295 -20.21 -0.49 16.82
C ARG A 295 -19.38 0.70 17.30
N LYS A 296 -18.10 0.67 17.03
CA LYS A 296 -17.13 1.75 17.27
C LYS A 296 -16.85 2.49 15.99
N LYS A 297 -16.28 3.68 16.11
CA LYS A 297 -15.71 4.38 14.96
C LYS A 297 -14.46 3.64 14.49
N ILE A 298 -14.23 3.62 13.18
CA ILE A 298 -13.06 2.96 12.57
C ILE A 298 -11.78 3.62 13.09
N GLU A 299 -11.76 4.95 13.21
CA GLU A 299 -10.63 5.74 13.70
C GLU A 299 -10.26 5.47 15.16
N ASP A 300 -11.21 4.95 15.96
CA ASP A 300 -10.96 4.60 17.38
C ASP A 300 -10.37 3.18 17.54
N VAL A 301 -10.37 2.37 16.50
CA VAL A 301 -9.95 0.96 16.52
C VAL A 301 -8.72 0.70 15.65
N VAL A 302 -8.68 1.28 14.48
CA VAL A 302 -7.55 1.09 13.55
C VAL A 302 -6.30 1.75 14.10
N VAL A 303 -5.22 0.97 14.18
CA VAL A 303 -3.91 1.45 14.61
C VAL A 303 -3.14 1.97 13.41
N GLY A 304 -2.75 3.24 13.47
CA GLY A 304 -2.05 3.93 12.42
C GLY A 304 -2.00 5.44 12.68
N LYS A 305 -1.49 6.19 11.72
CA LYS A 305 -1.52 7.65 11.74
C LYS A 305 -2.89 8.10 11.24
N VAL A 306 -3.69 8.65 12.15
CA VAL A 306 -5.05 9.14 11.84
C VAL A 306 -5.03 10.64 11.57
N ASN A 307 -5.65 11.04 10.46
CA ASN A 307 -5.92 12.41 10.11
C ASN A 307 -7.41 12.54 9.71
N GLY A 308 -8.27 12.89 10.68
CA GLY A 308 -9.73 12.83 10.47
C GLY A 308 -10.19 11.40 10.18
N GLN A 309 -10.74 11.17 8.99
CA GLN A 309 -11.21 9.85 8.53
C GLN A 309 -10.25 9.17 7.54
N ASP A 310 -9.03 9.64 7.50
CA ASP A 310 -7.95 9.09 6.70
C ASP A 310 -6.89 8.45 7.60
N ILE A 311 -6.52 7.18 7.33
CA ILE A 311 -5.60 6.41 8.17
C ILE A 311 -4.53 5.76 7.31
N GLY A 312 -3.27 5.94 7.71
CA GLY A 312 -2.11 5.32 7.08
C GLY A 312 -1.12 4.76 8.09
N ALA A 313 -0.39 3.73 7.68
CA ALA A 313 0.72 3.19 8.45
C ALA A 313 1.78 2.57 7.53
N GLY A 314 2.98 2.39 8.06
CA GLY A 314 4.13 1.85 7.35
C GLY A 314 4.58 0.49 7.89
N PHE A 315 5.89 0.32 7.96
CA PHE A 315 6.50 -0.86 8.58
C PHE A 315 6.21 -0.99 10.08
N ASP A 316 5.96 0.12 10.77
CA ASP A 316 5.67 0.15 12.21
C ASP A 316 4.45 -0.70 12.57
N GLU A 317 3.38 -0.63 11.78
CA GLU A 317 2.13 -1.35 11.97
C GLU A 317 1.94 -2.51 10.97
N ASN A 318 3.03 -2.91 10.30
CA ASN A 318 3.02 -4.00 9.32
C ASN A 318 2.07 -3.79 8.12
N TRP A 319 1.81 -2.53 7.74
CA TRP A 319 1.04 -2.21 6.53
C TRP A 319 1.92 -2.21 5.27
N VAL A 320 3.23 -2.16 5.44
CA VAL A 320 4.21 -2.33 4.38
C VAL A 320 5.04 -3.57 4.67
N GLN A 321 5.27 -4.39 3.65
CA GLN A 321 6.05 -5.62 3.75
C GLN A 321 7.05 -5.70 2.60
N MET A 322 8.26 -6.19 2.92
CA MET A 322 9.19 -6.66 1.88
C MET A 322 8.79 -8.06 1.46
N LEU A 323 8.88 -8.32 0.16
CA LEU A 323 8.76 -9.65 -0.41
C LEU A 323 10.06 -10.44 -0.20
N GLU A 324 10.05 -11.71 -0.57
CA GLU A 324 11.21 -12.58 -0.42
C GLU A 324 12.43 -12.06 -1.20
N LEU A 325 13.57 -11.99 -0.50
CA LEU A 325 14.86 -11.67 -1.10
C LEU A 325 15.39 -12.90 -1.85
N ASN A 326 15.76 -12.73 -3.11
CA ASN A 326 16.51 -13.76 -3.84
C ASN A 326 17.99 -13.72 -3.40
N GLU A 327 18.31 -14.46 -2.35
CA GLU A 327 19.66 -14.48 -1.75
C GLU A 327 20.74 -15.00 -2.73
N VAL A 328 20.35 -15.70 -3.80
CA VAL A 328 21.29 -16.18 -4.83
C VAL A 328 21.77 -15.05 -5.74
N VAL A 329 20.90 -14.07 -5.97
CA VAL A 329 21.16 -12.95 -6.89
C VAL A 329 21.59 -11.68 -6.15
N ALA A 330 21.12 -11.50 -4.92
CA ALA A 330 21.41 -10.32 -4.10
C ALA A 330 22.89 -10.22 -3.73
N ALA A 331 23.37 -8.99 -3.54
CA ALA A 331 24.71 -8.73 -3.02
C ALA A 331 24.87 -9.23 -1.58
N GLU A 332 26.11 -9.57 -1.19
CA GLU A 332 26.41 -10.02 0.17
C GLU A 332 26.01 -8.94 1.21
N GLY A 333 25.45 -9.36 2.35
CA GLY A 333 25.01 -8.48 3.44
C GLY A 333 23.69 -7.76 3.19
N THR A 334 23.00 -8.04 2.07
CA THR A 334 21.71 -7.38 1.73
C THR A 334 20.63 -7.64 2.78
N LYS A 335 20.55 -8.85 3.31
CA LYS A 335 19.54 -9.23 4.31
C LYS A 335 19.64 -8.42 5.59
N GLU A 336 20.87 -8.28 6.11
CA GLU A 336 21.16 -7.47 7.29
C GLU A 336 20.89 -5.98 7.03
N LYS A 337 21.22 -5.51 5.82
CA LYS A 337 20.98 -4.12 5.43
C LYS A 337 19.50 -3.80 5.36
N ILE A 338 18.66 -4.70 4.81
CA ILE A 338 17.20 -4.56 4.80
C ILE A 338 16.68 -4.40 6.23
N ALA A 339 17.04 -5.33 7.13
CA ALA A 339 16.58 -5.30 8.52
C ALA A 339 16.99 -3.99 9.24
N ALA A 340 18.24 -3.56 9.06
CA ALA A 340 18.75 -2.32 9.64
C ALA A 340 18.04 -1.08 9.08
N THR A 341 17.72 -1.06 7.78
CA THR A 341 17.03 0.06 7.13
C THR A 341 15.59 0.16 7.61
N ILE A 342 14.86 -0.96 7.68
CA ILE A 342 13.49 -1.01 8.21
C ILE A 342 13.46 -0.48 9.65
N GLU A 343 14.39 -0.91 10.51
CA GLU A 343 14.46 -0.45 11.88
C GLU A 343 14.75 1.06 11.98
N GLN A 344 15.55 1.60 11.06
CA GLN A 344 15.82 3.05 10.99
C GLN A 344 14.61 3.85 10.52
N LEU A 345 13.82 3.32 9.59
CA LEU A 345 12.54 3.92 9.17
C LEU A 345 11.55 3.93 10.33
N LYS A 346 11.32 2.78 10.98
CA LYS A 346 10.39 2.64 12.12
C LYS A 346 10.70 3.59 13.29
N ASN A 347 11.95 3.90 13.53
CA ASN A 347 12.35 4.80 14.62
C ASN A 347 12.64 6.24 14.18
N GLY A 348 12.29 6.58 12.93
CA GLY A 348 12.37 7.95 12.39
C GLY A 348 13.80 8.47 12.17
N ARG A 349 14.81 7.58 12.09
CA ARG A 349 16.20 7.98 11.79
C ARG A 349 16.43 8.20 10.29
N ILE A 350 15.57 7.67 9.45
CA ILE A 350 15.58 7.92 8.03
C ILE A 350 14.31 8.74 7.69
N GLU A 351 14.53 9.91 7.12
CA GLU A 351 13.53 10.70 6.42
C GLU A 351 13.73 10.44 4.92
N VAL A 352 12.79 9.73 4.29
CA VAL A 352 12.97 9.24 2.92
C VAL A 352 13.17 10.38 1.93
N PHE A 353 12.32 11.40 1.99
CA PHE A 353 12.37 12.55 1.05
C PHE A 353 13.22 13.69 1.61
N GLN A 354 14.49 13.40 1.92
CA GLN A 354 15.46 14.36 2.40
C GLN A 354 16.80 14.22 1.65
N GLY A 355 17.45 15.34 1.34
CA GLY A 355 18.76 15.34 0.70
C GLY A 355 19.06 16.64 -0.04
N THR A 356 20.20 16.69 -0.74
CA THR A 356 20.65 17.87 -1.48
C THR A 356 20.10 17.88 -2.91
N TYR A 357 18.77 17.78 -3.03
CA TYR A 357 18.08 17.71 -4.31
C TYR A 357 17.08 18.86 -4.45
N ILE A 358 16.88 19.31 -5.68
CA ILE A 358 15.78 20.20 -6.05
C ILE A 358 14.76 19.37 -6.83
N GLY A 359 13.54 19.32 -6.34
CA GLY A 359 12.40 18.77 -7.04
C GLY A 359 11.72 19.86 -7.86
N VAL A 360 11.29 19.52 -9.07
CA VAL A 360 10.55 20.41 -9.99
C VAL A 360 9.20 19.78 -10.28
N ASN A 361 8.14 20.56 -10.17
CA ASN A 361 6.82 20.14 -10.57
C ASN A 361 6.75 19.96 -12.09
N PRO A 362 6.42 18.74 -12.60
CA PRO A 362 6.41 18.50 -14.05
C PRO A 362 5.32 19.29 -14.81
N GLN A 363 4.36 19.90 -14.11
CA GLN A 363 3.29 20.71 -14.71
C GLN A 363 3.55 22.22 -14.59
N ASP A 364 4.48 22.64 -13.73
CA ASP A 364 4.84 24.03 -13.49
C ASP A 364 6.31 24.13 -13.05
N GLU A 365 7.20 24.39 -13.97
CA GLU A 365 8.64 24.48 -13.71
C GLU A 365 9.02 25.57 -12.69
N SER A 366 8.13 26.53 -12.42
CA SER A 366 8.35 27.56 -11.40
C SER A 366 8.07 27.06 -9.97
N ASP A 367 7.31 25.97 -9.82
CA ASP A 367 7.06 25.31 -8.56
C ASP A 367 8.17 24.28 -8.27
N THR A 368 9.04 24.65 -7.34
CA THR A 368 10.20 23.83 -6.97
C THR A 368 10.24 23.57 -5.47
N TYR A 369 10.79 22.42 -5.09
CA TYR A 369 10.94 22.04 -3.68
C TYR A 369 12.40 21.66 -3.37
N ASP A 370 13.00 22.29 -2.36
CA ASP A 370 14.34 21.97 -1.86
C ASP A 370 14.23 20.87 -0.77
N LEU A 371 14.66 19.64 -1.13
CA LEU A 371 14.61 18.48 -0.25
C LEU A 371 15.55 18.57 0.96
N LYS A 372 16.42 19.60 1.06
CA LYS A 372 17.16 19.85 2.30
C LYS A 372 16.24 20.13 3.49
N LYS A 373 15.03 20.59 3.23
CA LYS A 373 14.01 20.87 4.26
C LYS A 373 13.31 19.62 4.77
N GLY A 374 13.50 18.46 4.10
CA GLY A 374 12.66 17.29 4.23
C GLY A 374 11.26 17.52 3.65
N TYR A 375 10.69 16.53 2.98
CA TYR A 375 9.29 16.57 2.56
C TYR A 375 8.49 15.61 3.44
N PRO A 376 7.50 16.12 4.19
CA PRO A 376 6.75 15.31 5.15
C PRO A 376 5.65 14.50 4.43
N GLU A 377 6.04 13.44 3.73
CA GLU A 377 5.08 12.53 3.10
C GLU A 377 4.09 12.00 4.13
N ASN A 378 2.86 11.79 3.76
CA ASN A 378 1.77 11.38 4.64
C ASN A 378 1.54 12.29 5.88
N ALA A 379 1.90 13.55 5.81
CA ALA A 379 1.62 14.49 6.90
C ALA A 379 0.13 14.82 7.03
N LYS A 380 -0.59 14.83 5.91
CA LYS A 380 -2.00 15.24 5.83
C LYS A 380 -2.91 14.20 5.18
N SER A 381 -2.37 13.24 4.45
CA SER A 381 -3.08 12.17 3.77
C SER A 381 -2.32 10.87 3.90
N SER A 382 -3.02 9.74 3.95
CA SER A 382 -2.42 8.40 3.83
C SER A 382 -1.94 8.13 2.41
N ALA A 383 -2.60 8.72 1.41
CA ALA A 383 -2.15 8.67 0.02
C ALA A 383 -0.89 9.54 -0.17
N PRO A 384 0.04 9.12 -1.05
CA PRO A 384 1.24 9.88 -1.37
C PRO A 384 0.94 11.25 -1.96
N THR A 385 1.74 12.24 -1.58
CA THR A 385 1.59 13.63 -2.01
C THR A 385 2.83 14.20 -2.71
N PHE A 386 3.97 13.50 -2.65
CA PHE A 386 5.20 13.92 -3.32
C PHE A 386 5.09 13.73 -4.84
N TYR A 387 5.14 14.83 -5.61
CA TYR A 387 4.96 14.82 -7.07
C TYR A 387 6.09 15.55 -7.83
N TYR A 388 7.20 15.87 -7.17
CA TYR A 388 8.33 16.57 -7.80
C TYR A 388 9.30 15.61 -8.46
N ILE A 389 9.79 15.96 -9.64
CA ILE A 389 10.87 15.26 -10.35
C ILE A 389 12.22 15.83 -9.88
N LEU A 390 13.12 14.98 -9.39
CA LEU A 390 14.42 15.42 -8.91
C LEU A 390 15.33 15.78 -10.08
N GLN A 391 15.74 17.06 -10.16
CA GLN A 391 16.64 17.57 -11.19
C GLN A 391 17.97 16.80 -11.24
N ASP A 392 18.53 16.65 -12.44
CA ASP A 392 19.84 16.08 -12.72
C ASP A 392 20.01 14.60 -12.34
N VAL A 393 19.00 13.97 -11.76
CA VAL A 393 19.08 12.57 -11.30
C VAL A 393 17.90 11.69 -11.74
N ILE A 394 16.78 12.29 -12.18
CA ILE A 394 15.64 11.60 -12.77
C ILE A 394 15.34 12.19 -14.15
N ASP A 395 15.37 11.33 -15.17
CA ASP A 395 14.99 11.64 -16.54
C ASP A 395 13.67 10.92 -16.89
N ILE A 396 12.76 11.63 -17.54
CA ILE A 396 11.51 11.06 -18.05
C ILE A 396 11.70 10.74 -19.53
N LYS A 397 11.57 9.45 -19.88
CA LYS A 397 11.67 8.99 -21.27
C LYS A 397 10.37 9.34 -22.01
N GLU A 398 10.51 10.01 -23.17
CA GLU A 398 9.41 10.38 -24.06
C GLU A 398 8.84 9.18 -24.85
#